data_a829a723a51556889afef56bf812d4be
#
_entry.id   a829a723a51556889afef56bf812d4be
#
_cell.length_a   1.000
_cell.length_b   1.000
_cell.length_c   1.000
_cell.angle_alpha   90.00
_cell.angle_beta   90.00
_cell.angle_gamma   90.00
#
_symmetry.space_group_name_H-M   'P 1'
#
loop_
_entity.id
_entity.type
_entity.pdbx_description
1 polymer ?
#
loop_
_entity_poly.entity_id
_entity_poly.type
_entity_poly.pdbx_seq_one_letter_code
_entity_poly.pdbx_strand_id
1 'polypeptide(L)'
;QNTVNGDQANAFGDGNTVAGAYAQAFGDSNVINGTNAIGYGYHNTVGESTSNFRDRDYDNEPDSATLRPGDWKTNSVAIGSENTALGSSALAVGNGSQAKMSEAIAIGHAATAERTWSTAIGTRANASEVRAQAIGYEAAAAGYKANAIGSGAQATGAHTNAIGSSAIASGDHAQAYGAGAQAQGVRANAFGSDAHAKADYAMAIGDHSVATDANSVAIGYQSQSAPATAVNSASVMTTSITSGAPIATHT
;
A
#
# COMPACT_ATOMS: atom_id res chain seq x y z
N GLN A 1 -15.56 -20.18 -30.61
CA GLN A 1 -16.86 -20.65 -30.14
C GLN A 1 -16.99 -20.36 -28.64
N ASN A 2 -18.04 -19.65 -28.22
CA ASN A 2 -18.29 -19.35 -26.79
C ASN A 2 -19.03 -20.50 -26.09
N THR A 3 -18.73 -20.68 -24.79
CA THR A 3 -19.49 -21.57 -23.90
C THR A 3 -20.19 -20.74 -22.84
N VAL A 4 -21.53 -20.75 -22.79
CA VAL A 4 -22.34 -19.95 -21.87
C VAL A 4 -23.28 -20.89 -21.11
N ASN A 5 -23.05 -21.06 -19.80
CA ASN A 5 -23.81 -21.92 -18.91
C ASN A 5 -24.56 -21.15 -17.80
N GLY A 6 -24.24 -19.87 -17.60
CA GLY A 6 -24.87 -19.02 -16.59
C GLY A 6 -26.30 -18.57 -17.00
N ASP A 7 -27.21 -18.49 -16.01
CA ASP A 7 -28.54 -17.93 -16.25
C ASP A 7 -28.43 -16.44 -16.63
N GLN A 8 -29.11 -16.05 -17.74
CA GLN A 8 -29.07 -14.69 -18.30
C GLN A 8 -27.64 -14.14 -18.55
N ALA A 9 -26.67 -15.03 -18.78
CA ALA A 9 -25.30 -14.68 -19.10
C ALA A 9 -25.13 -14.43 -20.61
N ASN A 10 -24.16 -13.58 -20.99
CA ASN A 10 -23.87 -13.24 -22.38
C ASN A 10 -22.38 -13.34 -22.69
N ALA A 11 -22.05 -13.77 -23.91
CA ALA A 11 -20.70 -13.76 -24.41
C ALA A 11 -20.65 -13.22 -25.86
N PHE A 12 -19.78 -12.26 -26.09
CA PHE A 12 -19.53 -11.65 -27.41
C PHE A 12 -18.05 -11.80 -27.76
N GLY A 13 -17.77 -12.28 -28.96
CA GLY A 13 -16.41 -12.58 -29.44
C GLY A 13 -16.16 -14.06 -29.56
N ASP A 14 -14.93 -14.55 -29.31
CA ASP A 14 -14.58 -15.95 -29.49
C ASP A 14 -13.94 -16.57 -28.23
N GLY A 15 -14.12 -17.87 -28.06
CA GLY A 15 -13.48 -18.66 -27.01
C GLY A 15 -13.88 -18.31 -25.55
N ASN A 16 -14.87 -17.46 -25.30
CA ASN A 16 -15.26 -17.09 -23.95
C ASN A 16 -16.01 -18.22 -23.22
N THR A 17 -15.72 -18.39 -21.95
CA THR A 17 -16.45 -19.29 -21.04
C THR A 17 -17.15 -18.48 -19.97
N VAL A 18 -18.48 -18.53 -19.90
CA VAL A 18 -19.29 -17.74 -18.96
C VAL A 18 -20.22 -18.69 -18.18
N ALA A 19 -19.92 -18.88 -16.91
CA ALA A 19 -20.68 -19.77 -16.02
C ALA A 19 -21.45 -19.04 -14.93
N GLY A 20 -21.12 -17.78 -14.61
CA GLY A 20 -21.82 -16.98 -13.62
C GLY A 20 -23.19 -16.48 -14.10
N ALA A 21 -24.18 -16.45 -13.23
CA ALA A 21 -25.48 -15.86 -13.56
C ALA A 21 -25.36 -14.33 -13.77
N TYR A 22 -26.07 -13.80 -14.76
CA TYR A 22 -26.01 -12.39 -15.18
C TYR A 22 -24.60 -11.90 -15.58
N ALA A 23 -23.64 -12.82 -15.80
CA ALA A 23 -22.28 -12.48 -16.14
C ALA A 23 -22.14 -12.11 -17.64
N GLN A 24 -21.17 -11.30 -17.95
CA GLN A 24 -20.92 -10.81 -19.30
C GLN A 24 -19.44 -10.94 -19.69
N ALA A 25 -19.18 -11.47 -20.88
CA ALA A 25 -17.87 -11.52 -21.49
C ALA A 25 -17.88 -10.80 -22.84
N PHE A 26 -16.92 -9.92 -23.05
CA PHE A 26 -16.69 -9.23 -24.33
C PHE A 26 -15.23 -9.38 -24.73
N GLY A 27 -14.99 -9.91 -25.91
CA GLY A 27 -13.64 -10.13 -26.43
C GLY A 27 -13.31 -11.58 -26.61
N ASP A 28 -12.08 -11.99 -26.34
CA ASP A 28 -11.60 -13.32 -26.66
C ASP A 28 -11.03 -14.05 -25.46
N SER A 29 -11.37 -15.33 -25.33
CA SER A 29 -10.81 -16.27 -24.32
C SER A 29 -11.01 -15.83 -22.86
N ASN A 30 -12.03 -15.05 -22.51
CA ASN A 30 -12.31 -14.69 -21.13
C ASN A 30 -13.02 -15.83 -20.37
N VAL A 31 -12.67 -16.01 -19.10
CA VAL A 31 -13.30 -16.98 -18.19
C VAL A 31 -14.03 -16.23 -17.07
N ILE A 32 -15.36 -16.26 -17.08
CA ILE A 32 -16.21 -15.49 -16.17
C ILE A 32 -17.09 -16.45 -15.35
N ASN A 33 -16.73 -16.68 -14.11
CA ASN A 33 -17.43 -17.61 -13.21
C ASN A 33 -18.31 -16.92 -12.16
N GLY A 34 -18.07 -15.66 -11.90
CA GLY A 34 -18.78 -14.90 -10.85
C GLY A 34 -20.16 -14.40 -11.28
N THR A 35 -21.10 -14.36 -10.37
CA THR A 35 -22.42 -13.74 -10.57
C THR A 35 -22.29 -12.22 -10.75
N ASN A 36 -22.99 -11.62 -11.71
CA ASN A 36 -22.90 -10.22 -12.09
C ASN A 36 -21.46 -9.77 -12.47
N ALA A 37 -20.59 -10.70 -12.82
CA ALA A 37 -19.21 -10.41 -13.17
C ALA A 37 -19.06 -9.96 -14.61
N ILE A 38 -18.09 -9.10 -14.88
CA ILE A 38 -17.81 -8.57 -16.22
C ILE A 38 -16.35 -8.77 -16.59
N GLY A 39 -16.10 -9.43 -17.73
CA GLY A 39 -14.79 -9.52 -18.36
C GLY A 39 -14.81 -8.83 -19.72
N TYR A 40 -13.92 -7.87 -19.92
CA TYR A 40 -13.78 -7.15 -21.18
C TYR A 40 -12.33 -7.19 -21.67
N GLY A 41 -12.09 -7.77 -22.82
CA GLY A 41 -10.76 -7.85 -23.45
C GLY A 41 -10.32 -9.28 -23.74
N TYR A 42 -9.07 -9.59 -23.46
CA TYR A 42 -8.44 -10.85 -23.81
C TYR A 42 -7.93 -11.63 -22.57
N HIS A 43 -8.24 -12.93 -22.47
CA HIS A 43 -7.75 -13.84 -21.41
C HIS A 43 -7.98 -13.36 -19.97
N ASN A 44 -9.05 -12.63 -19.69
CA ASN A 44 -9.38 -12.24 -18.33
C ASN A 44 -10.03 -13.39 -17.56
N THR A 45 -9.71 -13.50 -16.27
CA THR A 45 -10.36 -14.41 -15.33
C THR A 45 -11.12 -13.60 -14.28
N VAL A 46 -12.44 -13.80 -14.18
CA VAL A 46 -13.31 -13.00 -13.31
C VAL A 46 -14.20 -13.92 -12.47
N GLY A 47 -14.29 -13.65 -11.19
CA GLY A 47 -15.04 -14.45 -10.24
C GLY A 47 -14.20 -15.57 -9.64
N GLU A 48 -14.78 -16.33 -8.75
CA GLU A 48 -14.15 -17.19 -7.79
C GLU A 48 -12.92 -18.00 -8.23
N SER A 49 -11.90 -17.95 -7.40
CA SER A 49 -10.90 -19.01 -7.30
C SER A 49 -11.53 -20.22 -6.58
N THR A 50 -11.43 -21.41 -7.18
CA THR A 50 -11.79 -22.69 -6.52
C THR A 50 -10.80 -23.06 -5.40
N SER A 51 -9.81 -22.22 -5.11
CA SER A 51 -8.86 -22.43 -4.03
C SER A 51 -9.40 -21.84 -2.73
N ASN A 52 -9.39 -22.65 -1.68
CA ASN A 52 -9.73 -22.30 -0.30
C ASN A 52 -8.81 -21.19 0.24
N PHE A 53 -8.96 -19.95 -0.23
CA PHE A 53 -8.31 -18.81 0.39
C PHE A 53 -9.05 -18.51 1.70
N ARG A 54 -8.44 -18.91 2.81
CA ARG A 54 -8.82 -18.40 4.11
C ARG A 54 -8.41 -16.93 4.15
N ASP A 55 -9.40 -16.05 4.04
CA ASP A 55 -9.21 -14.64 4.35
C ASP A 55 -8.90 -14.57 5.85
N ARG A 56 -7.66 -14.27 6.20
CA ARG A 56 -7.32 -13.88 7.55
C ARG A 56 -7.59 -12.39 7.66
N ASP A 57 -8.85 -12.05 7.80
CA ASP A 57 -9.17 -10.73 8.29
C ASP A 57 -8.89 -10.68 9.81
N TYR A 58 -8.32 -9.57 10.24
CA TYR A 58 -7.96 -9.33 11.64
C TYR A 58 -9.17 -8.97 12.52
N ASP A 59 -10.37 -9.38 12.15
CA ASP A 59 -11.59 -8.98 12.86
C ASP A 59 -12.04 -9.92 13.98
N ASN A 60 -11.25 -10.94 14.31
CA ASN A 60 -11.55 -11.94 15.36
C ASN A 60 -12.87 -12.71 15.18
N GLU A 61 -13.52 -12.62 14.03
CA GLU A 61 -14.65 -13.50 13.74
C GLU A 61 -14.10 -14.89 13.36
N PRO A 62 -14.68 -15.97 13.87
CA PRO A 62 -14.28 -17.30 13.44
C PRO A 62 -14.57 -17.45 11.96
N ASP A 63 -13.54 -17.74 11.15
CA ASP A 63 -13.67 -18.15 9.75
C ASP A 63 -14.77 -19.19 9.62
N SER A 64 -15.99 -18.77 9.46
CA SER A 64 -17.10 -19.67 9.13
C SER A 64 -16.97 -20.06 7.67
N ALA A 65 -15.90 -20.79 7.40
CA ALA A 65 -15.52 -21.26 6.08
C ALA A 65 -16.38 -22.45 5.68
N THR A 66 -17.65 -22.19 5.46
CA THR A 66 -18.48 -23.01 4.57
C THR A 66 -19.36 -22.08 3.77
N LEU A 67 -18.72 -21.26 2.94
CA LEU A 67 -19.45 -20.59 1.88
C LEU A 67 -19.94 -21.66 0.92
N ARG A 68 -21.24 -21.78 0.81
CA ARG A 68 -21.86 -22.74 -0.11
C ARG A 68 -21.74 -22.21 -1.54
N PRO A 69 -21.52 -23.08 -2.54
CA PRO A 69 -21.68 -22.67 -3.93
C PRO A 69 -23.06 -22.03 -4.12
N GLY A 70 -23.10 -20.72 -4.41
CA GLY A 70 -24.34 -19.96 -4.60
C GLY A 70 -24.50 -18.71 -3.72
N ASP A 71 -23.68 -18.54 -2.66
CA ASP A 71 -23.75 -17.35 -1.79
C ASP A 71 -22.91 -16.16 -2.31
N TRP A 72 -22.26 -16.31 -3.45
CA TRP A 72 -21.27 -15.41 -3.99
C TRP A 72 -21.89 -14.30 -4.86
N LYS A 73 -22.09 -13.15 -4.31
CA LYS A 73 -22.38 -11.94 -5.07
C LYS A 73 -21.04 -11.34 -5.52
N THR A 74 -20.51 -11.81 -6.63
CA THR A 74 -19.22 -11.37 -7.11
C THR A 74 -19.36 -10.27 -8.16
N ASN A 75 -19.74 -9.08 -7.84
CA ASN A 75 -19.77 -7.95 -8.78
C ASN A 75 -18.37 -7.57 -9.28
N SER A 76 -17.54 -8.56 -9.63
CA SER A 76 -16.15 -8.38 -10.00
C SER A 76 -16.01 -7.96 -11.45
N VAL A 77 -15.00 -7.14 -11.74
CA VAL A 77 -14.76 -6.59 -13.09
C VAL A 77 -13.30 -6.76 -13.48
N ALA A 78 -13.05 -7.29 -14.69
CA ALA A 78 -11.72 -7.29 -15.30
C ALA A 78 -11.78 -6.65 -16.67
N ILE A 79 -10.91 -5.67 -16.93
CA ILE A 79 -10.84 -4.92 -18.19
C ILE A 79 -9.40 -4.89 -18.71
N GLY A 80 -9.19 -5.39 -19.91
CA GLY A 80 -7.89 -5.42 -20.58
C GLY A 80 -7.44 -6.83 -20.92
N SER A 81 -6.17 -7.17 -20.71
CA SER A 81 -5.60 -8.46 -21.09
C SER A 81 -5.01 -9.18 -19.89
N GLU A 82 -5.25 -10.48 -19.77
CA GLU A 82 -4.66 -11.36 -18.76
C GLU A 82 -4.92 -10.92 -17.30
N ASN A 83 -6.01 -10.18 -17.07
CA ASN A 83 -6.33 -9.71 -15.73
C ASN A 83 -7.07 -10.77 -14.91
N THR A 84 -6.89 -10.71 -13.60
CA THR A 84 -7.50 -11.62 -12.64
C THR A 84 -8.25 -10.83 -11.57
N ALA A 85 -9.58 -10.96 -11.49
CA ALA A 85 -10.44 -10.35 -10.47
C ALA A 85 -11.25 -11.45 -9.77
N LEU A 86 -10.77 -11.95 -8.62
CA LEU A 86 -11.32 -13.13 -7.95
C LEU A 86 -12.24 -12.83 -6.77
N GLY A 87 -11.92 -11.81 -5.99
CA GLY A 87 -12.71 -11.48 -4.79
C GLY A 87 -14.05 -10.81 -5.11
N SER A 88 -15.00 -10.86 -4.18
CA SER A 88 -16.24 -10.12 -4.30
C SER A 88 -16.00 -8.62 -4.47
N SER A 89 -16.64 -7.98 -5.44
CA SER A 89 -16.43 -6.57 -5.80
C SER A 89 -14.97 -6.21 -6.17
N ALA A 90 -14.19 -7.18 -6.61
CA ALA A 90 -12.82 -6.94 -7.05
C ALA A 90 -12.77 -6.23 -8.41
N LEU A 91 -11.79 -5.34 -8.59
CA LEU A 91 -11.58 -4.61 -9.83
C LEU A 91 -10.14 -4.82 -10.33
N ALA A 92 -9.97 -5.41 -11.52
CA ALA A 92 -8.67 -5.56 -12.18
C ALA A 92 -8.69 -4.88 -13.55
N VAL A 93 -7.84 -3.88 -13.78
CA VAL A 93 -7.79 -3.11 -15.03
C VAL A 93 -6.37 -2.97 -15.51
N GLY A 94 -6.11 -3.39 -16.74
CA GLY A 94 -4.79 -3.23 -17.36
C GLY A 94 -4.33 -4.47 -18.14
N ASN A 95 -3.06 -4.80 -17.98
CA ASN A 95 -2.48 -6.02 -18.52
C ASN A 95 -1.81 -6.81 -17.39
N GLY A 96 -2.26 -8.02 -17.13
CA GLY A 96 -1.76 -8.87 -16.05
C GLY A 96 -2.04 -8.34 -14.65
N SER A 97 -3.02 -7.45 -14.46
CA SER A 97 -3.38 -6.96 -13.13
C SER A 97 -4.14 -8.02 -12.33
N GLN A 98 -3.93 -8.06 -11.00
CA GLN A 98 -4.47 -9.09 -10.14
C GLN A 98 -5.14 -8.49 -8.88
N ALA A 99 -6.46 -8.58 -8.79
CA ALA A 99 -7.26 -8.25 -7.61
C ALA A 99 -7.79 -9.55 -7.01
N LYS A 100 -7.10 -10.06 -5.97
CA LYS A 100 -7.26 -11.46 -5.54
C LYS A 100 -8.36 -11.66 -4.49
N MET A 101 -8.65 -10.67 -3.67
CA MET A 101 -9.58 -10.78 -2.54
C MET A 101 -10.72 -9.76 -2.62
N SER A 102 -11.66 -9.86 -1.68
CA SER A 102 -12.84 -9.00 -1.65
C SER A 102 -12.49 -7.51 -1.60
N GLU A 103 -13.17 -6.74 -2.42
CA GLU A 103 -12.99 -5.28 -2.54
C GLU A 103 -11.54 -4.85 -2.86
N ALA A 104 -10.75 -5.78 -3.43
CA ALA A 104 -9.40 -5.46 -3.90
C ALA A 104 -9.44 -4.70 -5.24
N ILE A 105 -8.57 -3.72 -5.40
CA ILE A 105 -8.45 -2.90 -6.61
C ILE A 105 -7.03 -3.01 -7.17
N ALA A 106 -6.87 -3.50 -8.40
CA ALA A 106 -5.60 -3.58 -9.11
C ALA A 106 -5.71 -2.88 -10.47
N ILE A 107 -5.04 -1.76 -10.65
CA ILE A 107 -5.08 -0.96 -11.88
C ILE A 107 -3.68 -0.67 -12.37
N GLY A 108 -3.33 -1.20 -13.55
CA GLY A 108 -2.03 -0.99 -14.19
C GLY A 108 -1.47 -2.26 -14.81
N HIS A 109 -0.28 -2.15 -15.40
CA HIS A 109 0.43 -3.32 -15.90
C HIS A 109 1.05 -4.09 -14.72
N ALA A 110 0.68 -5.35 -14.55
CA ALA A 110 1.16 -6.22 -13.47
C ALA A 110 0.94 -5.64 -12.05
N ALA A 111 -0.09 -4.81 -11.85
CA ALA A 111 -0.49 -4.35 -10.53
C ALA A 111 -1.10 -5.51 -9.73
N THR A 112 -0.75 -5.63 -8.43
CA THR A 112 -1.20 -6.75 -7.60
C THR A 112 -1.78 -6.26 -6.27
N ALA A 113 -3.07 -6.54 -6.02
CA ALA A 113 -3.78 -6.30 -4.78
C ALA A 113 -4.16 -7.67 -4.18
N GLU A 114 -3.44 -8.10 -3.13
CA GLU A 114 -3.46 -9.49 -2.67
C GLU A 114 -4.48 -9.78 -1.59
N ARG A 115 -4.90 -8.78 -0.82
CA ARG A 115 -5.76 -8.96 0.35
C ARG A 115 -7.03 -8.10 0.27
N THR A 116 -7.95 -8.37 1.18
CA THR A 116 -9.21 -7.63 1.32
C THR A 116 -8.96 -6.13 1.54
N TRP A 117 -9.71 -5.31 0.81
CA TRP A 117 -9.58 -3.84 0.81
C TRP A 117 -8.21 -3.31 0.40
N SER A 118 -7.36 -4.14 -0.23
CA SER A 118 -6.09 -3.65 -0.76
C SER A 118 -6.26 -2.92 -2.07
N THR A 119 -5.42 -1.91 -2.31
CA THR A 119 -5.45 -1.09 -3.53
C THR A 119 -4.06 -0.99 -4.13
N ALA A 120 -3.88 -1.44 -5.36
CA ALA A 120 -2.64 -1.33 -6.13
C ALA A 120 -2.90 -0.57 -7.43
N ILE A 121 -2.37 0.64 -7.57
CA ILE A 121 -2.55 1.50 -8.75
C ILE A 121 -1.19 1.93 -9.29
N GLY A 122 -0.88 1.49 -10.48
CA GLY A 122 0.39 1.78 -11.17
C GLY A 122 1.04 0.52 -11.73
N THR A 123 2.00 0.71 -12.64
CA THR A 123 2.76 -0.42 -13.18
C THR A 123 3.57 -1.07 -12.07
N ARG A 124 3.38 -2.37 -11.86
CA ARG A 124 4.02 -3.19 -10.82
C ARG A 124 3.78 -2.69 -9.38
N ALA A 125 2.71 -1.93 -9.15
CA ALA A 125 2.29 -1.59 -7.79
C ALA A 125 1.85 -2.86 -7.05
N ASN A 126 2.27 -3.02 -5.80
CA ASN A 126 1.99 -4.21 -4.99
C ASN A 126 1.44 -3.84 -3.60
N ALA A 127 0.19 -4.18 -3.34
CA ALA A 127 -0.47 -4.06 -2.04
C ALA A 127 -0.73 -5.48 -1.49
N SER A 128 0.17 -5.97 -0.63
CA SER A 128 0.19 -7.37 -0.22
C SER A 128 -0.48 -7.67 1.12
N GLU A 129 -0.97 -6.65 1.82
CA GLU A 129 -1.66 -6.81 3.10
C GLU A 129 -3.05 -6.17 3.14
N VAL A 130 -3.85 -6.54 4.15
CA VAL A 130 -5.22 -6.04 4.34
C VAL A 130 -5.21 -4.53 4.50
N ARG A 131 -6.06 -3.84 3.74
CA ARG A 131 -6.18 -2.38 3.70
C ARG A 131 -4.89 -1.66 3.30
N ALA A 132 -3.96 -2.37 2.67
CA ALA A 132 -2.75 -1.74 2.15
C ALA A 132 -3.03 -0.96 0.85
N GLN A 133 -2.38 0.16 0.65
CA GLN A 133 -2.50 0.97 -0.56
C GLN A 133 -1.13 1.22 -1.17
N ALA A 134 -0.93 0.75 -2.39
CA ALA A 134 0.27 0.97 -3.19
C ALA A 134 -0.09 1.78 -4.44
N ILE A 135 0.30 3.04 -4.51
CA ILE A 135 -0.05 3.96 -5.60
C ILE A 135 1.22 4.56 -6.20
N GLY A 136 1.55 4.16 -7.41
CA GLY A 136 2.73 4.61 -8.15
C GLY A 136 3.43 3.47 -8.87
N TYR A 137 4.39 3.82 -9.72
CA TYR A 137 5.26 2.86 -10.38
C TYR A 137 6.09 2.09 -9.33
N GLU A 138 6.01 0.78 -9.29
CA GLU A 138 6.72 -0.08 -8.32
C GLU A 138 6.49 0.29 -6.84
N ALA A 139 5.40 0.95 -6.51
CA ALA A 139 5.04 1.21 -5.12
C ALA A 139 4.72 -0.12 -4.40
N ALA A 140 5.20 -0.28 -3.15
CA ALA A 140 5.04 -1.50 -2.37
C ALA A 140 4.47 -1.21 -0.97
N ALA A 141 3.24 -1.65 -0.69
CA ALA A 141 2.60 -1.57 0.61
C ALA A 141 2.45 -2.99 1.17
N ALA A 142 3.38 -3.38 2.06
CA ALA A 142 3.47 -4.72 2.61
C ALA A 142 3.10 -4.83 4.09
N GLY A 143 2.76 -3.73 4.74
CA GLY A 143 2.25 -3.72 6.11
C GLY A 143 0.72 -3.65 6.18
N TYR A 144 0.13 -4.15 7.25
CA TYR A 144 -1.30 -3.99 7.54
C TYR A 144 -1.67 -2.50 7.62
N LYS A 145 -2.64 -2.06 6.83
CA LYS A 145 -3.03 -0.65 6.69
C LYS A 145 -1.88 0.29 6.28
N ALA A 146 -0.90 -0.23 5.57
CA ALA A 146 0.21 0.58 5.08
C ALA A 146 -0.16 1.33 3.81
N ASN A 147 0.35 2.55 3.65
CA ASN A 147 0.17 3.37 2.46
C ASN A 147 1.54 3.71 1.83
N ALA A 148 1.77 3.23 0.63
CA ALA A 148 2.94 3.55 -0.19
C ALA A 148 2.49 4.37 -1.41
N ILE A 149 2.75 5.67 -1.42
CA ILE A 149 2.30 6.59 -2.47
C ILE A 149 3.48 7.32 -3.07
N GLY A 150 3.78 7.00 -4.31
CA GLY A 150 4.92 7.53 -5.06
C GLY A 150 5.64 6.45 -5.84
N SER A 151 6.45 6.83 -6.82
CA SER A 151 7.27 5.87 -7.56
C SER A 151 8.31 5.24 -6.63
N GLY A 152 8.33 3.92 -6.54
CA GLY A 152 9.24 3.17 -5.67
C GLY A 152 9.03 3.37 -4.16
N ALA A 153 7.91 3.96 -3.74
CA ALA A 153 7.59 4.11 -2.31
C ALA A 153 7.41 2.74 -1.64
N GLN A 154 7.90 2.58 -0.41
CA GLN A 154 7.86 1.31 0.33
C GLN A 154 7.32 1.52 1.75
N ALA A 155 6.19 0.90 2.07
CA ALA A 155 5.55 0.93 3.38
C ALA A 155 5.44 -0.51 3.89
N THR A 156 6.40 -0.95 4.73
CA THR A 156 6.53 -2.35 5.14
C THR A 156 6.09 -2.63 6.58
N GLY A 157 6.13 -1.65 7.45
CA GLY A 157 5.58 -1.76 8.80
C GLY A 157 4.05 -1.63 8.83
N ALA A 158 3.42 -2.10 9.89
CA ALA A 158 1.99 -1.93 10.09
C ALA A 158 1.64 -0.45 10.39
N HIS A 159 0.51 0.03 9.83
CA HIS A 159 0.04 1.41 10.03
C HIS A 159 1.05 2.49 9.56
N THR A 160 1.83 2.21 8.55
CA THR A 160 2.86 3.12 8.03
C THR A 160 2.36 3.96 6.86
N ASN A 161 2.97 5.13 6.69
CA ASN A 161 2.80 5.94 5.50
C ASN A 161 4.17 6.26 4.88
N ALA A 162 4.39 5.84 3.65
CA ALA A 162 5.53 6.21 2.82
C ALA A 162 5.01 7.03 1.62
N ILE A 163 5.13 8.35 1.69
CA ILE A 163 4.57 9.26 0.70
C ILE A 163 5.69 10.12 0.08
N GLY A 164 5.98 9.84 -1.16
CA GLY A 164 7.05 10.46 -1.93
C GLY A 164 7.78 9.44 -2.81
N SER A 165 8.47 9.90 -3.82
CA SER A 165 9.30 9.01 -4.65
C SER A 165 10.38 8.36 -3.79
N SER A 166 10.49 7.04 -3.83
CA SER A 166 11.45 6.25 -3.04
C SER A 166 11.37 6.47 -1.51
N ALA A 167 10.25 6.96 -0.99
CA ALA A 167 10.03 7.07 0.45
C ALA A 167 9.95 5.67 1.08
N ILE A 168 10.53 5.50 2.28
CA ILE A 168 10.58 4.22 3.00
C ILE A 168 10.05 4.40 4.42
N ALA A 169 8.99 3.66 4.78
CA ALA A 169 8.47 3.56 6.14
C ALA A 169 8.47 2.10 6.57
N SER A 170 9.42 1.70 7.41
CA SER A 170 9.64 0.29 7.77
C SER A 170 9.32 -0.08 9.21
N GLY A 171 9.41 0.84 10.15
CA GLY A 171 8.97 0.59 11.52
C GLY A 171 7.45 0.67 11.67
N ASP A 172 6.86 -0.09 12.55
CA ASP A 172 5.43 0.01 12.84
C ASP A 172 5.03 1.42 13.24
N HIS A 173 3.93 1.93 12.69
CA HIS A 173 3.46 3.31 12.85
C HIS A 173 4.43 4.39 12.36
N ALA A 174 5.45 4.03 11.57
CA ALA A 174 6.40 5.00 11.02
C ALA A 174 5.78 5.86 9.90
N GLN A 175 6.25 7.10 9.78
CA GLN A 175 5.76 8.07 8.82
C GLN A 175 6.92 8.68 8.03
N ALA A 176 6.96 8.46 6.71
CA ALA A 176 7.97 9.01 5.81
C ALA A 176 7.28 9.88 4.74
N TYR A 177 7.48 11.18 4.79
CA TYR A 177 6.91 12.15 3.87
C TYR A 177 7.98 12.97 3.18
N GLY A 178 8.19 12.74 1.91
CA GLY A 178 9.18 13.40 1.07
C GLY A 178 9.89 12.43 0.15
N ALA A 179 10.49 12.95 -0.91
CA ALA A 179 11.30 12.11 -1.80
C ALA A 179 12.51 11.57 -1.02
N GLY A 180 12.77 10.27 -1.08
CA GLY A 180 13.86 9.63 -0.35
C GLY A 180 13.72 9.61 1.18
N ALA A 181 12.62 10.13 1.76
CA ALA A 181 12.43 10.11 3.20
C ALA A 181 12.43 8.70 3.77
N GLN A 182 13.09 8.49 4.93
CA GLN A 182 13.22 7.17 5.55
C GLN A 182 12.83 7.21 7.03
N ALA A 183 11.78 6.50 7.41
CA ALA A 183 11.35 6.30 8.77
C ALA A 183 11.48 4.82 9.14
N GLN A 184 12.57 4.44 9.83
CA GLN A 184 12.98 3.06 10.03
C GLN A 184 12.59 2.51 11.40
N GLY A 185 12.64 3.31 12.44
CA GLY A 185 12.26 2.90 13.79
C GLY A 185 10.74 2.82 14.00
N VAL A 186 10.32 2.12 15.03
CA VAL A 186 8.92 2.11 15.47
C VAL A 186 8.47 3.53 15.82
N ARG A 187 7.35 3.98 15.25
CA ARG A 187 6.83 5.35 15.41
C ARG A 187 7.82 6.46 15.02
N ALA A 188 8.80 6.13 14.18
CA ALA A 188 9.71 7.13 13.63
C ALA A 188 8.98 8.03 12.63
N ASN A 189 9.37 9.32 12.58
CA ASN A 189 8.79 10.31 11.69
C ASN A 189 9.87 11.03 10.89
N ALA A 190 9.81 10.93 9.57
CA ALA A 190 10.73 11.59 8.65
C ALA A 190 9.92 12.52 7.72
N PHE A 191 10.07 13.84 7.85
CA PHE A 191 9.39 14.85 7.05
C PHE A 191 10.38 15.75 6.33
N GLY A 192 10.50 15.58 5.05
CA GLY A 192 11.40 16.32 4.17
C GLY A 192 12.04 15.42 3.13
N SER A 193 12.61 16.01 2.08
CA SER A 193 13.40 15.25 1.12
C SER A 193 14.63 14.67 1.83
N ASP A 194 14.91 13.39 1.61
CA ASP A 194 16.03 12.69 2.24
C ASP A 194 16.13 12.86 3.77
N ALA A 195 14.99 13.07 4.44
CA ALA A 195 14.93 13.08 5.90
C ALA A 195 15.02 11.64 6.44
N HIS A 196 15.85 11.40 7.45
CA HIS A 196 16.12 10.06 8.00
C HIS A 196 15.83 9.99 9.50
N ALA A 197 14.76 9.30 9.90
CA ALA A 197 14.46 8.94 11.28
C ALA A 197 14.76 7.44 11.50
N LYS A 198 15.96 7.16 12.04
CA LYS A 198 16.54 5.80 12.01
C LYS A 198 16.13 4.91 13.18
N ALA A 199 15.88 5.50 14.34
CA ALA A 199 15.61 4.76 15.58
C ALA A 199 14.16 4.95 16.04
N ASP A 200 13.75 4.16 17.05
CA ASP A 200 12.41 4.22 17.61
C ASP A 200 12.08 5.60 18.18
N TYR A 201 10.88 6.10 17.85
CA TYR A 201 10.39 7.41 18.25
C TYR A 201 11.27 8.59 17.76
N ALA A 202 12.21 8.35 16.85
CA ALA A 202 13.02 9.40 16.27
C ALA A 202 12.20 10.32 15.35
N MET A 203 12.52 11.61 15.32
CA MET A 203 11.85 12.60 14.48
C MET A 203 12.87 13.42 13.69
N ALA A 204 12.83 13.34 12.37
CA ALA A 204 13.65 14.12 11.46
C ALA A 204 12.74 15.02 10.61
N ILE A 205 12.87 16.33 10.76
CA ILE A 205 12.06 17.34 10.05
C ILE A 205 12.98 18.32 9.33
N GLY A 206 12.90 18.32 8.03
CA GLY A 206 13.71 19.16 7.16
C GLY A 206 14.42 18.36 6.08
N ASP A 207 14.81 19.03 5.04
CA ASP A 207 15.58 18.44 3.95
C ASP A 207 16.95 17.95 4.45
N HIS A 208 17.30 16.69 4.17
CA HIS A 208 18.51 16.01 4.63
C HIS A 208 18.69 15.97 6.18
N SER A 209 17.61 16.10 6.96
CA SER A 209 17.69 15.98 8.41
C SER A 209 17.88 14.52 8.85
N VAL A 210 18.66 14.27 9.92
CA VAL A 210 18.96 12.92 10.39
C VAL A 210 18.80 12.81 11.91
N ALA A 211 17.86 11.97 12.36
CA ALA A 211 17.67 11.58 13.75
C ALA A 211 18.08 10.12 13.95
N THR A 212 19.21 9.91 14.66
CA THR A 212 19.89 8.60 14.75
C THR A 212 19.55 7.79 15.99
N ASP A 213 19.20 8.45 17.06
CA ASP A 213 19.00 7.81 18.35
C ASP A 213 17.53 7.72 18.74
N ALA A 214 17.17 6.77 19.58
CA ALA A 214 15.80 6.64 20.07
C ALA A 214 15.34 7.92 20.81
N ASN A 215 14.11 8.36 20.55
CA ASN A 215 13.53 9.59 21.08
C ASN A 215 14.27 10.89 20.66
N SER A 216 15.19 10.81 19.68
CA SER A 216 15.90 12.00 19.20
C SER A 216 15.07 12.82 18.23
N VAL A 217 15.34 14.12 18.19
CA VAL A 217 14.69 15.08 17.29
C VAL A 217 15.75 15.90 16.56
N ALA A 218 15.64 15.93 15.24
CA ALA A 218 16.45 16.76 14.34
C ALA A 218 15.51 17.65 13.52
N ILE A 219 15.62 18.97 13.66
CA ILE A 219 14.74 19.93 12.95
C ILE A 219 15.59 20.95 12.20
N GLY A 220 15.31 21.10 10.93
CA GLY A 220 15.97 22.06 10.04
C GLY A 220 16.75 21.36 8.91
N TYR A 221 17.14 22.16 7.93
CA TYR A 221 17.97 21.72 6.80
C TYR A 221 19.28 21.12 7.28
N GLN A 222 19.60 19.89 6.88
CA GLN A 222 20.81 19.14 7.25
C GLN A 222 21.05 19.03 8.77
N SER A 223 20.02 19.20 9.60
CA SER A 223 20.16 19.04 11.04
C SER A 223 20.43 17.56 11.38
N GLN A 224 21.26 17.33 12.40
CA GLN A 224 21.53 16.00 12.91
C GLN A 224 21.30 15.96 14.42
N SER A 225 20.65 14.90 14.91
CA SER A 225 20.60 14.65 16.34
C SER A 225 21.95 14.13 16.83
N ALA A 226 22.38 14.54 18.01
CA ALA A 226 23.52 13.97 18.69
C ALA A 226 23.06 13.09 19.84
N PRO A 227 23.81 12.02 20.21
CA PRO A 227 23.52 11.23 21.38
C PRO A 227 23.40 12.10 22.62
N ALA A 228 22.43 11.81 23.48
CA ALA A 228 22.32 12.50 24.76
C ALA A 228 23.57 12.21 25.60
N THR A 229 24.41 13.20 25.75
CA THR A 229 25.54 13.12 26.68
C THR A 229 25.07 13.58 28.06
N ALA A 230 25.31 12.76 29.10
CA ALA A 230 25.04 13.19 30.45
C ALA A 230 25.98 14.36 30.81
N VAL A 231 25.43 15.54 30.91
CA VAL A 231 26.21 16.74 31.37
C VAL A 231 26.17 16.74 32.90
N ASN A 232 27.25 16.29 33.52
CA ASN A 232 27.37 16.32 35.00
C ASN A 232 27.57 17.73 35.58
N SER A 233 27.68 18.76 34.72
CA SER A 233 27.73 20.16 35.11
C SER A 233 27.14 21.05 34.00
N ALA A 234 26.22 21.91 34.33
CA ALA A 234 25.73 22.91 33.41
C ALA A 234 26.77 24.01 33.27
N SER A 235 27.67 23.92 32.29
CA SER A 235 28.40 25.07 31.79
C SER A 235 27.45 25.85 30.89
N VAL A 236 26.78 26.83 31.42
CA VAL A 236 26.11 27.83 30.61
C VAL A 236 27.18 28.67 29.93
N MET A 237 27.58 28.28 28.75
CA MET A 237 28.34 29.20 27.90
C MET A 237 27.38 30.26 27.43
N THR A 238 27.37 31.39 28.13
CA THR A 238 26.82 32.63 27.58
C THR A 238 27.76 33.15 26.51
N THR A 239 27.67 32.60 25.31
CA THR A 239 28.18 33.28 24.13
C THR A 239 27.31 34.51 23.93
N SER A 240 27.81 35.66 24.31
CA SER A 240 27.16 36.92 23.97
C SER A 240 27.18 37.03 22.44
N ILE A 241 26.01 36.89 21.87
CA ILE A 241 25.74 37.34 20.50
C ILE A 241 25.59 38.85 20.61
N THR A 242 26.69 39.57 20.60
CA THR A 242 26.59 41.00 20.58
C THR A 242 27.55 41.64 19.63
N SER A 243 27.04 42.43 18.87
CA SER A 243 27.50 43.76 18.58
C SER A 243 28.06 44.49 19.83
N GLY A 244 29.20 44.08 20.37
CA GLY A 244 30.15 44.89 21.10
C GLY A 244 29.75 45.59 22.41
N ALA A 245 28.78 45.13 23.20
CA ALA A 245 28.54 45.68 24.54
C ALA A 245 28.63 44.60 25.63
N PRO A 246 29.41 44.77 26.69
CA PRO A 246 29.51 43.79 27.78
C PRO A 246 28.24 43.77 28.60
N ILE A 247 27.74 42.54 28.88
CA ILE A 247 26.65 42.34 29.83
C ILE A 247 27.24 42.44 31.24
N ALA A 248 26.73 43.38 32.03
CA ALA A 248 27.11 43.47 33.42
C ALA A 248 26.61 42.24 34.21
N THR A 249 27.52 41.49 34.81
CA THR A 249 27.23 40.43 35.75
C THR A 249 26.84 41.06 37.08
N HIS A 250 25.59 40.91 37.50
CA HIS A 250 25.21 41.13 38.90
C HIS A 250 25.59 39.91 39.73
N THR A 251 26.44 40.12 40.69
CA THR A 251 26.78 39.16 41.76
C THR A 251 25.66 39.04 42.75
#